data_c9c6947824f835bc632bbf5550eda48a
#
_entry.id   c9c6947824f835bc632bbf5550eda48a
#
_cell.length_a   1.000
_cell.length_b   1.000
_cell.length_c   1.000
_cell.angle_alpha   90.00
_cell.angle_beta   90.00
_cell.angle_gamma   90.00
#
_symmetry.space_group_name_H-M   'P 1'
#
loop_
_entity.id
_entity.type
_entity.pdbx_description
1 polymer ?
#
loop_
_entity_poly.entity_id
_entity_poly.type
_entity_poly.pdbx_seq_one_letter_code
_entity_poly.pdbx_strand_id
1 'polypeptide(L)'
;MILHGTSISPSVRKIMLALNYKGLRYELLPLNPYIEKELAHKRHPMGKVPVLEHDKLTIIDSTVIAHYLDDVYPIPPLYPGNAHQRAQIRWLESYAATRVSALIGGVLFYQKVLRQKIQNKTCDEEAVEQCLTHHLPDVLHYLNQQIPHQGYVSDHFSIAEISLWSVFRSGWMSGLRLQPHYPQLHAYLQRIELEPWIANFIAEEDHQLQDFYCEPMILPHSPT
;
A
#
# COMPACT_ATOMS: atom_id res chain seq x y z
N MET A 1 -16.46 14.24 2.02
CA MET A 1 -15.12 14.06 1.40
C MET A 1 -15.28 13.29 0.10
N ILE A 2 -14.46 13.63 -0.90
CA ILE A 2 -14.40 12.91 -2.17
C ILE A 2 -12.96 12.43 -2.34
N LEU A 3 -12.75 11.12 -2.54
CA LEU A 3 -11.45 10.51 -2.81
C LEU A 3 -11.39 10.12 -4.29
N HIS A 4 -10.44 10.69 -5.04
CA HIS A 4 -10.21 10.32 -6.44
C HIS A 4 -9.13 9.27 -6.53
N GLY A 5 -9.44 8.19 -7.24
CA GLY A 5 -8.54 7.06 -7.46
C GLY A 5 -9.26 5.73 -7.60
N THR A 6 -8.53 4.64 -7.61
CA THR A 6 -9.06 3.27 -7.63
C THR A 6 -8.36 2.42 -6.58
N SER A 7 -9.05 1.45 -5.98
CA SER A 7 -8.51 0.56 -4.93
C SER A 7 -7.31 -0.26 -5.39
N ILE A 8 -7.12 -0.44 -6.68
CA ILE A 8 -5.94 -1.11 -7.23
C ILE A 8 -4.63 -0.37 -6.91
N SER A 9 -4.69 0.96 -6.68
CA SER A 9 -3.53 1.76 -6.29
C SER A 9 -3.22 1.57 -4.80
N PRO A 10 -1.99 1.18 -4.39
CA PRO A 10 -1.62 1.04 -2.98
C PRO A 10 -1.75 2.35 -2.19
N SER A 11 -1.48 3.49 -2.82
CA SER A 11 -1.62 4.81 -2.19
C SER A 11 -3.09 5.22 -1.99
N VAL A 12 -3.99 4.87 -2.91
CA VAL A 12 -5.44 5.07 -2.75
C VAL A 12 -5.97 4.14 -1.66
N ARG A 13 -5.62 2.86 -1.71
CA ARG A 13 -5.98 1.85 -0.71
C ARG A 13 -5.57 2.29 0.70
N LYS A 14 -4.36 2.84 0.87
CA LYS A 14 -3.91 3.42 2.14
C LYS A 14 -4.91 4.46 2.68
N ILE A 15 -5.39 5.37 1.84
CA ILE A 15 -6.33 6.41 2.29
C ILE A 15 -7.73 5.87 2.50
N MET A 16 -8.21 4.94 1.67
CA MET A 16 -9.48 4.25 1.90
C MET A 16 -9.49 3.58 3.28
N LEU A 17 -8.41 2.85 3.60
CA LEU A 17 -8.26 2.19 4.91
C LEU A 17 -8.13 3.19 6.06
N ALA A 18 -7.40 4.29 5.89
CA ALA A 18 -7.29 5.33 6.91
C ALA A 18 -8.65 6.00 7.20
N LEU A 19 -9.46 6.26 6.17
CA LEU A 19 -10.82 6.77 6.30
C LEU A 19 -11.74 5.75 7.00
N ASN A 20 -11.67 4.48 6.62
CA ASN A 20 -12.43 3.41 7.26
C ASN A 20 -12.04 3.23 8.74
N TYR A 21 -10.73 3.24 9.06
CA TYR A 21 -10.24 3.17 10.44
C TYR A 21 -10.78 4.31 11.33
N LYS A 22 -10.87 5.52 10.76
CA LYS A 22 -11.44 6.69 11.42
C LYS A 22 -12.97 6.73 11.41
N GLY A 23 -13.66 5.79 10.77
CA GLY A 23 -15.12 5.79 10.62
C GLY A 23 -15.66 6.95 9.78
N LEU A 24 -14.84 7.51 8.90
CA LEU A 24 -15.20 8.67 8.07
C LEU A 24 -15.85 8.22 6.76
N ARG A 25 -16.98 8.85 6.43
CA ARG A 25 -17.68 8.61 5.16
C ARG A 25 -17.03 9.40 4.04
N TYR A 26 -16.87 8.76 2.89
CA TYR A 26 -16.34 9.38 1.68
C TYR A 26 -17.00 8.78 0.44
N GLU A 27 -16.97 9.53 -0.64
CA GLU A 27 -17.32 9.07 -1.99
C GLU A 27 -16.01 8.74 -2.72
N LEU A 28 -15.91 7.54 -3.31
CA LEU A 28 -14.78 7.17 -4.16
C LEU A 28 -15.16 7.46 -5.61
N LEU A 29 -14.50 8.46 -6.23
CA LEU A 29 -14.60 8.73 -7.64
C LEU A 29 -13.46 8.06 -8.40
N PRO A 30 -13.78 7.09 -9.27
CA PRO A 30 -12.76 6.40 -10.04
C PRO A 30 -11.92 7.36 -10.87
N LEU A 31 -10.59 7.24 -10.74
CA LEU A 31 -9.61 7.95 -11.57
C LEU A 31 -8.41 7.02 -11.77
N ASN A 32 -8.20 6.60 -13.02
CA ASN A 32 -7.06 5.76 -13.39
C ASN A 32 -6.02 6.59 -14.15
N PRO A 33 -4.86 6.93 -13.54
CA PRO A 33 -3.85 7.78 -14.17
C PRO A 33 -3.17 7.16 -15.40
N TYR A 34 -3.31 5.87 -15.61
CA TYR A 34 -2.78 5.19 -16.81
C TYR A 34 -3.73 5.29 -18.02
N ILE A 35 -5.01 5.49 -17.78
CA ILE A 35 -6.05 5.63 -18.80
C ILE A 35 -6.43 7.12 -18.97
N GLU A 36 -6.70 7.81 -17.86
CA GLU A 36 -7.24 9.18 -17.81
C GLU A 36 -6.14 10.21 -17.51
N LYS A 37 -5.04 10.16 -18.24
CA LYS A 37 -3.84 10.96 -17.97
C LYS A 37 -4.08 12.45 -17.84
N GLU A 38 -4.85 13.03 -18.76
CA GLU A 38 -5.16 14.48 -18.75
C GLU A 38 -5.94 14.88 -17.50
N LEU A 39 -6.94 14.08 -17.12
CA LEU A 39 -7.74 14.34 -15.93
C LEU A 39 -6.89 14.18 -14.66
N ALA A 40 -6.02 13.17 -14.61
CA ALA A 40 -5.10 12.98 -13.50
C ALA A 40 -4.14 14.18 -13.34
N HIS A 41 -3.59 14.70 -14.45
CA HIS A 41 -2.73 15.90 -14.41
C HIS A 41 -3.47 17.19 -14.04
N LYS A 42 -4.76 17.32 -14.39
CA LYS A 42 -5.57 18.47 -13.94
C LYS A 42 -5.79 18.48 -12.42
N ARG A 43 -5.83 17.31 -11.77
CA ARG A 43 -6.07 17.17 -10.33
C ARG A 43 -4.80 17.07 -9.50
N HIS A 44 -3.73 16.52 -10.08
CA HIS A 44 -2.47 16.26 -9.39
C HIS A 44 -1.29 16.67 -10.30
N PRO A 45 -0.36 17.53 -9.87
CA PRO A 45 0.72 18.05 -10.73
C PRO A 45 1.62 16.97 -11.32
N MET A 46 1.72 15.79 -10.67
CA MET A 46 2.46 14.64 -11.19
C MET A 46 1.56 13.59 -11.87
N GLY A 47 0.28 13.89 -12.13
CA GLY A 47 -0.66 12.95 -12.73
C GLY A 47 -0.85 11.67 -11.91
N LYS A 48 -0.86 11.76 -10.57
CA LYS A 48 -0.97 10.62 -9.65
C LYS A 48 -2.28 10.61 -8.88
N VAL A 49 -2.52 9.54 -8.18
CA VAL A 49 -3.58 9.36 -7.19
C VAL A 49 -2.97 8.86 -5.87
N PRO A 50 -3.61 9.08 -4.71
CA PRO A 50 -4.93 9.69 -4.49
C PRO A 50 -4.94 11.22 -4.56
N VAL A 51 -6.13 11.77 -4.78
CA VAL A 51 -6.47 13.17 -4.52
C VAL A 51 -7.68 13.19 -3.60
N LEU A 52 -7.60 13.88 -2.46
CA LEU A 52 -8.72 14.05 -1.53
C LEU A 52 -9.28 15.47 -1.66
N GLU A 53 -10.59 15.57 -1.89
CA GLU A 53 -11.34 16.82 -1.78
C GLU A 53 -12.12 16.82 -0.46
N HIS A 54 -11.87 17.83 0.36
CA HIS A 54 -12.60 18.06 1.60
C HIS A 54 -12.95 19.54 1.74
N ASP A 55 -14.23 19.85 1.75
CA ASP A 55 -14.76 21.20 1.68
C ASP A 55 -14.21 21.98 0.46
N LYS A 56 -13.39 22.99 0.70
CA LYS A 56 -12.75 23.79 -0.36
C LYS A 56 -11.29 23.43 -0.61
N LEU A 57 -10.77 22.40 0.09
CA LEU A 57 -9.37 21.97 -0.03
C LEU A 57 -9.26 20.79 -0.98
N THR A 58 -8.21 20.82 -1.80
CA THR A 58 -7.74 19.68 -2.56
C THR A 58 -6.38 19.27 -2.01
N ILE A 59 -6.28 18.06 -1.49
CA ILE A 59 -5.10 17.55 -0.81
C ILE A 59 -4.55 16.38 -1.64
N ILE A 60 -3.26 16.41 -1.91
CA ILE A 60 -2.54 15.43 -2.71
C ILE A 60 -1.44 14.80 -1.89
N ASP A 61 -0.93 13.65 -2.35
CA ASP A 61 -0.01 12.76 -1.66
C ASP A 61 -0.62 12.03 -0.45
N SER A 62 -0.50 10.71 -0.46
CA SER A 62 -1.16 9.86 0.54
C SER A 62 -0.63 10.07 1.96
N THR A 63 0.63 10.48 2.14
CA THR A 63 1.19 10.79 3.45
C THR A 63 0.67 12.12 3.97
N VAL A 64 0.60 13.13 3.10
CA VAL A 64 0.02 14.44 3.43
C VAL A 64 -1.46 14.30 3.77
N ILE A 65 -2.22 13.51 3.00
CA ILE A 65 -3.63 13.23 3.29
C ILE A 65 -3.79 12.54 4.64
N ALA A 66 -2.94 11.55 4.97
CA ALA A 66 -3.01 10.86 6.26
C ALA A 66 -2.74 11.79 7.44
N HIS A 67 -1.74 12.67 7.34
CA HIS A 67 -1.48 13.70 8.36
C HIS A 67 -2.66 14.67 8.51
N TYR A 68 -3.20 15.17 7.40
CA TYR A 68 -4.37 16.04 7.41
C TYR A 68 -5.57 15.37 8.10
N LEU A 69 -5.85 14.12 7.78
CA LEU A 69 -6.94 13.37 8.41
C LEU A 69 -6.71 13.18 9.91
N ASP A 70 -5.47 13.01 10.35
CA ASP A 70 -5.15 12.87 11.77
C ASP A 70 -5.25 14.18 12.54
N ASP A 71 -4.86 15.29 11.91
CA ASP A 71 -4.97 16.63 12.48
C ASP A 71 -6.44 17.08 12.64
N VAL A 72 -7.28 16.80 11.63
CA VAL A 72 -8.71 17.23 11.63
C VAL A 72 -9.58 16.27 12.44
N TYR A 73 -9.26 14.99 12.42
CA TYR A 73 -10.00 13.93 13.12
C TYR A 73 -9.05 13.10 14.00
N PRO A 74 -8.65 13.62 15.17
CA PRO A 74 -7.58 13.01 15.97
C PRO A 74 -7.93 11.65 16.59
N ILE A 75 -9.20 11.22 16.55
CA ILE A 75 -9.67 9.96 17.17
C ILE A 75 -10.41 9.10 16.17
N PRO A 76 -10.03 7.82 16.01
CA PRO A 76 -8.80 7.19 16.53
C PRO A 76 -7.55 7.75 15.84
N PRO A 77 -6.39 7.86 16.54
CA PRO A 77 -5.19 8.43 15.96
C PRO A 77 -4.54 7.50 14.91
N LEU A 78 -4.08 8.08 13.79
CA LEU A 78 -3.25 7.36 12.82
C LEU A 78 -1.78 7.30 13.27
N TYR A 79 -1.34 8.23 14.11
CA TYR A 79 0.01 8.32 14.68
C TYR A 79 -0.04 8.30 16.22
N PRO A 80 -0.45 7.15 16.85
CA PRO A 80 -0.60 7.05 18.30
C PRO A 80 0.73 7.12 19.04
N GLY A 81 0.64 7.34 20.37
CA GLY A 81 1.76 7.21 21.28
C GLY A 81 2.59 8.49 21.46
N ASN A 82 3.75 8.34 22.12
CA ASN A 82 4.70 9.40 22.38
C ASN A 82 5.55 9.76 21.14
N ALA A 83 6.45 10.73 21.24
CA ALA A 83 7.27 11.18 20.12
C ALA A 83 8.18 10.08 19.52
N HIS A 84 8.69 9.16 20.36
CA HIS A 84 9.51 8.03 19.89
C HIS A 84 8.66 7.05 19.06
N GLN A 85 7.50 6.63 19.58
CA GLN A 85 6.58 5.75 18.88
C GLN A 85 6.10 6.36 17.56
N ARG A 86 5.74 7.65 17.56
CA ARG A 86 5.38 8.37 16.33
C ARG A 86 6.51 8.45 15.31
N ALA A 87 7.78 8.54 15.77
CA ALA A 87 8.92 8.49 14.86
C ALA A 87 9.05 7.13 14.16
N GLN A 88 8.84 6.03 14.89
CA GLN A 88 8.84 4.67 14.33
C GLN A 88 7.72 4.48 13.31
N ILE A 89 6.49 4.94 13.64
CA ILE A 89 5.34 4.89 12.73
C ILE A 89 5.65 5.64 11.43
N ARG A 90 6.12 6.89 11.53
CA ARG A 90 6.44 7.72 10.35
C ARG A 90 7.57 7.15 9.52
N TRP A 91 8.58 6.53 10.18
CA TRP A 91 9.64 5.85 9.47
C TRP A 91 9.11 4.69 8.64
N LEU A 92 8.30 3.80 9.23
CA LEU A 92 7.76 2.65 8.50
C LEU A 92 6.78 3.07 7.40
N GLU A 93 5.94 4.06 7.65
CA GLU A 93 5.08 4.68 6.63
C GLU A 93 5.90 5.22 5.46
N SER A 94 6.95 6.01 5.73
CA SER A 94 7.84 6.58 4.71
C SER A 94 8.56 5.48 3.94
N TYR A 95 9.07 4.46 4.63
CA TYR A 95 9.77 3.33 4.01
C TYR A 95 8.84 2.52 3.10
N ALA A 96 7.61 2.26 3.56
CA ALA A 96 6.58 1.60 2.76
C ALA A 96 6.20 2.43 1.51
N ALA A 97 5.98 3.74 1.67
CA ALA A 97 5.59 4.63 0.58
C ALA A 97 6.69 4.91 -0.45
N THR A 98 7.96 4.74 -0.06
CA THR A 98 9.11 5.02 -0.94
C THR A 98 9.79 3.74 -1.39
N ARG A 99 10.64 3.14 -0.56
CA ARG A 99 11.49 2.01 -0.97
C ARG A 99 10.70 0.75 -1.30
N VAL A 100 9.77 0.34 -0.41
CA VAL A 100 8.95 -0.86 -0.64
C VAL A 100 8.04 -0.67 -1.85
N SER A 101 7.37 0.49 -1.93
CA SER A 101 6.49 0.83 -3.06
C SER A 101 7.23 0.94 -4.38
N ALA A 102 8.47 1.43 -4.40
CA ALA A 102 9.27 1.49 -5.63
C ALA A 102 9.54 0.10 -6.22
N LEU A 103 9.75 -0.91 -5.39
CA LEU A 103 10.03 -2.28 -5.84
C LEU A 103 8.74 -3.06 -6.08
N ILE A 104 7.88 -3.16 -5.08
CA ILE A 104 6.65 -3.96 -5.19
C ILE A 104 5.65 -3.29 -6.12
N GLY A 105 5.37 -1.99 -5.91
CA GLY A 105 4.42 -1.24 -6.72
C GLY A 105 4.97 -0.84 -8.09
N GLY A 106 6.17 -0.26 -8.09
CA GLY A 106 6.80 0.33 -9.29
C GLY A 106 7.41 -0.70 -10.24
N VAL A 107 7.83 -1.87 -9.76
CA VAL A 107 8.35 -2.94 -10.63
C VAL A 107 7.36 -4.09 -10.69
N LEU A 108 7.17 -4.87 -9.62
CA LEU A 108 6.39 -6.11 -9.71
C LEU A 108 4.95 -5.87 -10.14
N PHE A 109 4.24 -5.01 -9.41
CA PHE A 109 2.83 -4.71 -9.70
C PHE A 109 2.67 -3.98 -11.04
N TYR A 110 3.57 -3.05 -11.34
CA TYR A 110 3.55 -2.35 -12.62
C TYR A 110 3.73 -3.33 -13.80
N GLN A 111 4.74 -4.19 -13.76
CA GLN A 111 5.05 -5.10 -14.85
C GLN A 111 4.02 -6.22 -15.00
N LYS A 112 3.66 -6.90 -13.89
CA LYS A 112 2.79 -8.09 -13.93
C LYS A 112 1.30 -7.75 -14.02
N VAL A 113 0.87 -6.59 -13.47
CA VAL A 113 -0.54 -6.22 -13.42
C VAL A 113 -0.84 -5.03 -14.33
N LEU A 114 -0.29 -3.85 -14.06
CA LEU A 114 -0.69 -2.64 -14.77
C LEU A 114 -0.31 -2.68 -16.24
N ARG A 115 0.92 -3.09 -16.54
CA ARG A 115 1.43 -3.15 -17.90
C ARG A 115 0.72 -4.22 -18.74
N GLN A 116 0.49 -5.39 -18.17
CA GLN A 116 -0.17 -6.48 -18.90
C GLN A 116 -1.69 -6.30 -18.98
N LYS A 117 -2.34 -6.10 -17.83
CA LYS A 117 -3.81 -6.18 -17.73
C LYS A 117 -4.52 -4.85 -18.00
N ILE A 118 -3.85 -3.69 -17.78
CA ILE A 118 -4.44 -2.37 -18.02
C ILE A 118 -3.92 -1.75 -19.32
N GLN A 119 -2.62 -1.84 -19.58
CA GLN A 119 -2.01 -1.22 -20.77
C GLN A 119 -1.93 -2.16 -21.97
N ASN A 120 -2.26 -3.45 -21.81
CA ASN A 120 -2.15 -4.50 -22.83
C ASN A 120 -0.75 -4.57 -23.48
N LYS A 121 0.30 -4.51 -22.64
CA LYS A 121 1.70 -4.57 -23.05
C LYS A 121 2.39 -5.78 -22.43
N THR A 122 3.44 -6.28 -23.08
CA THR A 122 4.25 -7.39 -22.55
C THR A 122 4.97 -7.00 -21.26
N CYS A 123 5.09 -7.96 -20.33
CA CYS A 123 5.92 -7.82 -19.13
C CYS A 123 7.40 -7.71 -19.51
N ASP A 124 8.12 -6.92 -18.76
CA ASP A 124 9.58 -6.91 -18.76
C ASP A 124 10.04 -7.90 -17.68
N GLU A 125 10.22 -9.15 -18.10
CA GLU A 125 10.56 -10.25 -17.18
C GLU A 125 11.97 -10.07 -16.60
N GLU A 126 12.90 -9.43 -17.33
CA GLU A 126 14.24 -9.13 -16.82
C GLU A 126 14.17 -8.13 -15.67
N ALA A 127 13.38 -7.06 -15.78
CA ALA A 127 13.18 -6.12 -14.70
C ALA A 127 12.54 -6.77 -13.46
N VAL A 128 11.61 -7.71 -13.66
CA VAL A 128 11.00 -8.48 -12.57
C VAL A 128 12.03 -9.37 -11.89
N GLU A 129 12.83 -10.12 -12.66
CA GLU A 129 13.89 -10.99 -12.14
C GLU A 129 14.94 -10.20 -11.36
N GLN A 130 15.44 -9.11 -11.91
CA GLN A 130 16.38 -8.21 -11.23
C GLN A 130 15.81 -7.68 -9.89
N CYS A 131 14.53 -7.31 -9.87
CA CYS A 131 13.86 -6.88 -8.66
C CYS A 131 13.84 -7.99 -7.61
N LEU A 132 13.42 -9.22 -8.00
CA LEU A 132 13.27 -10.35 -7.08
C LEU A 132 14.61 -10.86 -6.54
N THR A 133 15.68 -10.82 -7.37
CA THR A 133 16.98 -11.41 -7.02
C THR A 133 17.92 -10.43 -6.33
N HIS A 134 17.92 -9.14 -6.71
CA HIS A 134 18.95 -8.19 -6.28
C HIS A 134 18.44 -7.04 -5.42
N HIS A 135 17.16 -6.64 -5.55
CA HIS A 135 16.69 -5.42 -4.90
C HIS A 135 15.70 -5.66 -3.76
N LEU A 136 14.80 -6.60 -3.94
CA LEU A 136 13.73 -6.88 -2.97
C LEU A 136 14.21 -7.67 -1.74
N PRO A 137 15.17 -8.62 -1.84
CA PRO A 137 15.61 -9.41 -0.69
C PRO A 137 16.10 -8.57 0.51
N ASP A 138 16.91 -7.54 0.27
CA ASP A 138 17.41 -6.65 1.33
C ASP A 138 16.27 -5.93 2.06
N VAL A 139 15.27 -5.48 1.30
CA VAL A 139 14.09 -4.80 1.85
C VAL A 139 13.23 -5.76 2.68
N LEU A 140 13.00 -6.98 2.18
CA LEU A 140 12.23 -8.00 2.89
C LEU A 140 12.97 -8.47 4.16
N HIS A 141 14.29 -8.64 4.07
CA HIS A 141 15.12 -9.01 5.21
C HIS A 141 15.08 -7.92 6.29
N TYR A 142 15.28 -6.66 5.91
CA TYR A 142 15.17 -5.53 6.83
C TYR A 142 13.79 -5.50 7.52
N LEU A 143 12.70 -5.55 6.76
CA LEU A 143 11.36 -5.56 7.32
C LEU A 143 11.13 -6.76 8.25
N ASN A 144 11.55 -7.95 7.84
CA ASN A 144 11.40 -9.17 8.65
C ASN A 144 12.11 -9.09 10.01
N GLN A 145 13.17 -8.26 10.12
CA GLN A 145 13.88 -8.02 11.38
C GLN A 145 13.28 -6.87 12.21
N GLN A 146 12.72 -5.84 11.56
CA GLN A 146 12.28 -4.62 12.25
C GLN A 146 10.86 -4.69 12.80
N ILE A 147 10.00 -5.52 12.22
CA ILE A 147 8.60 -5.64 12.66
C ILE A 147 8.50 -6.49 13.94
N PRO A 148 7.54 -6.21 14.84
CA PRO A 148 7.40 -6.95 16.09
C PRO A 148 6.84 -8.36 15.87
N HIS A 149 7.27 -9.31 16.70
CA HIS A 149 6.72 -10.67 16.70
C HIS A 149 5.25 -10.73 17.11
N GLN A 150 4.82 -9.80 17.97
CA GLN A 150 3.44 -9.67 18.46
C GLN A 150 3.02 -8.20 18.47
N GLY A 151 1.72 -7.94 18.36
CA GLY A 151 1.19 -6.57 18.35
C GLY A 151 1.55 -5.79 17.08
N TYR A 152 1.66 -4.49 17.23
CA TYR A 152 1.92 -3.51 16.17
C TYR A 152 3.18 -2.70 16.48
N VAL A 153 3.68 -1.93 15.50
CA VAL A 153 4.95 -1.19 15.64
C VAL A 153 4.99 -0.24 16.83
N SER A 154 3.85 0.30 17.26
CA SER A 154 3.77 1.25 18.36
C SER A 154 2.82 0.82 19.50
N ASP A 155 2.66 -0.47 19.75
CA ASP A 155 1.69 -1.06 20.66
C ASP A 155 0.22 -0.88 20.25
N HIS A 156 -0.06 0.06 19.34
CA HIS A 156 -1.37 0.36 18.80
C HIS A 156 -1.35 0.30 17.27
N PHE A 157 -2.48 -0.10 16.69
CA PHE A 157 -2.66 -0.04 15.23
C PHE A 157 -2.49 1.40 14.73
N SER A 158 -1.84 1.57 13.57
CA SER A 158 -1.45 2.89 13.06
C SER A 158 -1.43 2.94 11.53
N ILE A 159 -1.10 4.10 10.99
CA ILE A 159 -0.87 4.29 9.54
C ILE A 159 0.31 3.45 9.00
N ALA A 160 1.24 3.03 9.86
CA ALA A 160 2.37 2.19 9.46
C ALA A 160 1.89 0.83 8.95
N GLU A 161 0.98 0.18 9.70
CA GLU A 161 0.35 -1.08 9.33
C GLU A 161 -0.43 -0.96 8.03
N ILE A 162 -1.26 0.09 7.93
CA ILE A 162 -2.05 0.39 6.72
C ILE A 162 -1.14 0.57 5.51
N SER A 163 -0.06 1.35 5.65
CA SER A 163 0.85 1.66 4.56
C SER A 163 1.59 0.43 4.07
N LEU A 164 2.15 -0.34 4.99
CA LEU A 164 2.89 -1.55 4.65
C LEU A 164 1.97 -2.59 3.99
N TRP A 165 0.83 -2.88 4.62
CA TRP A 165 -0.13 -3.84 4.09
C TRP A 165 -0.63 -3.44 2.70
N SER A 166 -0.95 -2.16 2.48
CA SER A 166 -1.43 -1.66 1.18
C SER A 166 -0.46 -1.91 0.03
N VAL A 167 0.84 -1.82 0.29
CA VAL A 167 1.87 -2.12 -0.73
C VAL A 167 2.00 -3.63 -0.93
N PHE A 168 2.05 -4.43 0.15
CA PHE A 168 2.15 -5.88 0.03
C PHE A 168 0.91 -6.51 -0.62
N ARG A 169 -0.26 -5.93 -0.44
CA ARG A 169 -1.47 -6.34 -1.15
C ARG A 169 -1.29 -6.27 -2.68
N SER A 170 -0.63 -5.22 -3.18
CA SER A 170 -0.27 -5.13 -4.61
C SER A 170 0.79 -6.17 -5.00
N GLY A 171 1.70 -6.50 -4.09
CA GLY A 171 2.65 -7.59 -4.28
C GLY A 171 1.95 -8.94 -4.45
N TRP A 172 0.96 -9.25 -3.62
CA TRP A 172 0.19 -10.51 -3.74
C TRP A 172 -0.60 -10.58 -5.04
N MET A 173 -1.18 -9.49 -5.49
CA MET A 173 -1.81 -9.41 -6.82
C MET A 173 -0.82 -9.71 -7.93
N SER A 174 0.44 -9.31 -7.77
CA SER A 174 1.53 -9.59 -8.73
C SER A 174 2.05 -11.03 -8.66
N GLY A 175 1.61 -11.82 -7.68
CA GLY A 175 2.10 -13.17 -7.45
C GLY A 175 3.20 -13.29 -6.37
N LEU A 176 3.63 -12.19 -5.74
CA LEU A 176 4.64 -12.24 -4.67
C LEU A 176 4.15 -13.11 -3.50
N ARG A 177 5.01 -14.01 -3.01
CA ARG A 177 4.75 -14.84 -1.81
C ARG A 177 5.96 -14.76 -0.89
N LEU A 178 5.71 -14.51 0.41
CA LEU A 178 6.77 -14.33 1.41
C LEU A 178 7.23 -15.64 2.05
N GLN A 179 6.37 -16.63 2.12
CA GLN A 179 6.69 -17.95 2.66
C GLN A 179 7.53 -18.76 1.66
N PRO A 180 8.50 -19.56 2.12
CA PRO A 180 8.91 -19.75 3.54
C PRO A 180 10.00 -18.77 4.02
N HIS A 181 10.49 -17.85 3.20
CA HIS A 181 11.73 -17.08 3.42
C HIS A 181 11.61 -15.96 4.47
N TYR A 182 10.40 -15.35 4.61
CA TYR A 182 10.17 -14.20 5.50
C TYR A 182 8.98 -14.47 6.44
N PRO A 183 9.08 -15.45 7.36
CA PRO A 183 7.94 -15.92 8.15
C PRO A 183 7.40 -14.86 9.12
N GLN A 184 8.27 -14.04 9.70
CA GLN A 184 7.86 -12.99 10.63
C GLN A 184 7.10 -11.89 9.93
N LEU A 185 7.59 -11.41 8.79
CA LEU A 185 6.90 -10.42 7.96
C LEU A 185 5.55 -10.95 7.47
N HIS A 186 5.52 -12.21 7.03
CA HIS A 186 4.28 -12.84 6.61
C HIS A 186 3.25 -12.90 7.76
N ALA A 187 3.64 -13.39 8.94
CA ALA A 187 2.77 -13.46 10.12
C ALA A 187 2.28 -12.07 10.56
N TYR A 188 3.13 -11.05 10.44
CA TYR A 188 2.76 -9.68 10.76
C TYR A 188 1.67 -9.14 9.80
N LEU A 189 1.84 -9.34 8.50
CA LEU A 189 0.86 -8.92 7.50
C LEU A 189 -0.47 -9.68 7.64
N GLN A 190 -0.41 -10.99 7.95
CA GLN A 190 -1.61 -11.76 8.26
C GLN A 190 -2.35 -11.23 9.50
N ARG A 191 -1.61 -10.80 10.53
CA ARG A 191 -2.21 -10.20 11.74
C ARG A 191 -3.00 -8.94 11.42
N ILE A 192 -2.49 -8.11 10.49
CA ILE A 192 -3.20 -6.92 10.00
C ILE A 192 -4.52 -7.32 9.33
N GLU A 193 -4.53 -8.41 8.56
CA GLU A 193 -5.73 -8.92 7.89
C GLU A 193 -6.81 -9.46 8.85
N LEU A 194 -6.42 -9.81 10.08
CA LEU A 194 -7.37 -10.25 11.12
C LEU A 194 -8.17 -9.09 11.75
N GLU A 195 -7.79 -7.84 11.50
CA GLU A 195 -8.62 -6.70 11.88
C GLU A 195 -9.96 -6.77 11.13
N PRO A 196 -11.12 -6.82 11.83
CA PRO A 196 -12.41 -7.09 11.18
C PRO A 196 -12.77 -6.13 10.05
N TRP A 197 -12.39 -4.86 10.17
CA TRP A 197 -12.65 -3.84 9.17
C TRP A 197 -11.74 -3.98 7.94
N ILE A 198 -10.53 -4.55 8.09
CA ILE A 198 -9.64 -4.90 6.97
C ILE A 198 -10.14 -6.17 6.28
N ALA A 199 -10.57 -7.17 7.03
CA ALA A 199 -11.15 -8.38 6.45
C ALA A 199 -12.37 -8.08 5.56
N ASN A 200 -13.25 -7.18 6.01
CA ASN A 200 -14.38 -6.72 5.20
C ASN A 200 -13.93 -5.99 3.93
N PHE A 201 -12.93 -5.10 4.06
CA PHE A 201 -12.35 -4.40 2.91
C PHE A 201 -11.73 -5.36 1.89
N ILE A 202 -11.03 -6.40 2.36
CA ILE A 202 -10.44 -7.43 1.50
C ILE A 202 -11.52 -8.15 0.70
N ALA A 203 -12.61 -8.56 1.35
CA ALA A 203 -13.69 -9.28 0.69
C ALA A 203 -14.35 -8.45 -0.44
N GLU A 204 -14.55 -7.15 -0.20
CA GLU A 204 -15.06 -6.22 -1.21
C GLU A 204 -14.08 -6.00 -2.35
N GLU A 205 -12.79 -5.83 -2.03
CA GLU A 205 -11.73 -5.62 -3.02
C GLU A 205 -11.51 -6.87 -3.88
N ASP A 206 -11.49 -8.06 -3.29
CA ASP A 206 -11.30 -9.32 -4.01
C ASP A 206 -12.40 -9.56 -5.04
N HIS A 207 -13.63 -9.25 -4.69
CA HIS A 207 -14.74 -9.35 -5.64
C HIS A 207 -14.54 -8.42 -6.86
N GLN A 208 -13.95 -7.25 -6.65
CA GLN A 208 -13.72 -6.26 -7.72
C GLN A 208 -12.45 -6.53 -8.54
N LEU A 209 -11.43 -7.12 -7.92
CA LEU A 209 -10.08 -7.20 -8.48
C LEU A 209 -9.59 -8.64 -8.73
N GLN A 210 -10.47 -9.66 -8.67
CA GLN A 210 -10.09 -11.06 -8.86
C GLN A 210 -9.31 -11.33 -10.16
N ASP A 211 -9.66 -10.63 -11.24
CA ASP A 211 -9.02 -10.78 -12.56
C ASP A 211 -7.61 -10.17 -12.62
N PHE A 212 -7.21 -9.42 -11.59
CA PHE A 212 -5.89 -8.80 -11.52
C PHE A 212 -4.83 -9.69 -10.85
N TYR A 213 -5.22 -10.78 -10.20
CA TYR A 213 -4.27 -11.70 -9.58
C TYR A 213 -3.45 -12.45 -10.61
N CYS A 214 -2.14 -12.58 -10.33
CA CYS A 214 -1.18 -13.31 -11.13
C CYS A 214 -0.75 -14.60 -10.45
N GLU A 215 -0.19 -15.53 -11.22
CA GLU A 215 0.40 -16.76 -10.70
C GLU A 215 1.52 -16.46 -9.69
N PRO A 216 1.72 -17.32 -8.67
CA PRO A 216 2.76 -17.15 -7.68
C PRO A 216 4.16 -17.06 -8.32
N MET A 217 4.94 -16.08 -7.87
CA MET A 217 6.35 -15.93 -8.21
C MET A 217 7.23 -16.64 -7.18
N ILE A 218 8.27 -17.32 -7.65
CA ILE A 218 9.26 -17.97 -6.79
C ILE A 218 10.27 -16.91 -6.36
N LEU A 219 10.37 -16.67 -5.03
CA LEU A 219 11.46 -15.88 -4.48
C LEU A 219 12.75 -16.73 -4.51
N PRO A 220 13.86 -16.21 -5.03
CA PRO A 220 15.14 -16.89 -4.92
C PRO A 220 15.52 -17.07 -3.44
N HIS A 221 16.28 -18.13 -3.16
CA HIS A 221 16.79 -18.34 -1.80
C HIS A 221 17.60 -17.12 -1.37
N SER A 222 17.32 -16.60 -0.18
CA SER A 222 18.12 -15.52 0.40
C SER A 222 19.58 -15.99 0.45
N PRO A 223 20.56 -15.19 0.02
CA PRO A 223 21.95 -15.51 0.32
C PRO A 223 22.10 -15.62 1.83
N THR A 224 22.64 -16.74 2.27
CA THR A 224 22.96 -17.07 3.67
C THR A 224 23.99 -16.11 4.26
#